data_66f6218e44cbc84a585efdb225e762ac
#
_entry.id   66f6218e44cbc84a585efdb225e762ac
#
_cell.length_a   1.000
_cell.length_b   1.000
_cell.length_c   1.000
_cell.angle_alpha   90.00
_cell.angle_beta   90.00
_cell.angle_gamma   90.00
#
_symmetry.space_group_name_H-M   'P 1'
#
loop_
_entity.id
_entity.type
_entity.pdbx_description
1 polymer ?
#
loop_
_entity_poly.entity_id
_entity_poly.type
_entity_poly.pdbx_seq_one_letter_code
_entity_poly.pdbx_strand_id
1 'polypeptide(L)'
;PREGRRLRAAGTAAGRDRRRKRTENRRYGHLAKERGVWYHRTAENHSTNAKGDSRMAKELTAGELAERSLITKYRKTIWNRLIGGCKDYELIQPNDRIAVCISGGKDSMLLAKCMQHLQKYSDFPFEVEYLVMDPGYSPPNRELIEQNARTLELPIRIFESPIFGVVDEVEGGSPCYLCARMRRGYLYKEAQALGCNKIALGHHFNDVIETTLMSMLYGAEIKTMLPKLHSTNFTGMELIRPLYLVREEDIISWGQYNHLRFLQCACRFTERTESHEEDSARREMKQLIAEMKRHNKNVDINIFRSMHNVNLATAVGYRLGDDDELHSFLEKYNEKEKM
;
A
#
# COMPACT_ATOMS: atom_id res chain seq x y z
N PRO A 1 19.65 66.91 -2.36
CA PRO A 1 20.38 65.85 -3.07
C PRO A 1 20.64 64.66 -2.18
N ARG A 2 19.81 63.63 -2.24
CA ARG A 2 20.06 62.23 -1.83
C ARG A 2 18.83 61.41 -2.19
N GLU A 3 18.64 61.14 -3.47
CA GLU A 3 17.82 60.04 -3.94
C GLU A 3 18.74 58.99 -4.51
N GLY A 4 18.44 57.74 -4.28
CA GLY A 4 19.04 56.63 -5.01
C GLY A 4 19.65 55.55 -4.12
N ARG A 5 18.80 54.61 -3.60
CA ARG A 5 19.14 53.20 -3.33
C ARG A 5 17.97 52.43 -2.68
N ARG A 6 17.05 52.01 -3.47
CA ARG A 6 16.17 50.87 -3.15
C ARG A 6 15.66 50.28 -4.46
N LEU A 7 16.29 49.26 -4.95
CA LEU A 7 15.73 48.28 -5.92
C LEU A 7 16.83 47.26 -6.30
N ARG A 8 17.14 46.33 -5.41
CA ARG A 8 17.78 45.05 -5.74
C ARG A 8 17.69 44.08 -4.53
N ALA A 9 16.53 43.49 -4.29
CA ALA A 9 16.41 42.36 -3.36
C ALA A 9 15.21 41.41 -3.60
N ALA A 10 14.59 41.44 -4.77
CA ALA A 10 13.44 40.56 -5.06
C ALA A 10 13.75 39.38 -6.01
N GLY A 11 14.98 39.24 -6.49
CA GLY A 11 15.34 38.25 -7.52
C GLY A 11 15.89 36.89 -7.02
N THR A 12 16.15 36.70 -5.71
CA THR A 12 16.98 35.57 -5.25
C THR A 12 16.21 34.44 -4.52
N ALA A 13 14.97 34.64 -4.10
CA ALA A 13 14.20 33.64 -3.42
C ALA A 13 13.57 32.59 -4.37
N ALA A 14 12.99 33.02 -5.48
CA ALA A 14 12.38 32.13 -6.49
C ALA A 14 13.38 31.25 -7.24
N GLY A 15 14.63 31.75 -7.43
CA GLY A 15 15.71 30.99 -8.07
C GLY A 15 16.29 29.89 -7.18
N ARG A 16 16.32 30.09 -5.87
CA ARG A 16 16.81 29.09 -4.91
C ARG A 16 15.81 27.95 -4.72
N ASP A 17 14.50 28.22 -4.74
CA ASP A 17 13.47 27.19 -4.60
C ASP A 17 13.41 26.26 -5.83
N ARG A 18 13.61 26.79 -7.05
CA ARG A 18 13.71 25.97 -8.29
C ARG A 18 14.97 25.10 -8.35
N ARG A 19 16.10 25.57 -7.83
CA ARG A 19 17.33 24.76 -7.74
C ARG A 19 17.20 23.65 -6.67
N ARG A 20 16.58 23.94 -5.52
CA ARG A 20 16.36 22.97 -4.45
C ARG A 20 15.43 21.85 -4.92
N LYS A 21 14.31 22.16 -5.59
CA LYS A 21 13.41 21.15 -6.20
C LYS A 21 14.07 20.32 -7.29
N ARG A 22 15.05 20.88 -8.03
CA ARG A 22 15.80 20.15 -9.07
C ARG A 22 16.89 19.24 -8.51
N THR A 23 17.47 19.56 -7.36
CA THR A 23 18.46 18.72 -6.66
C THR A 23 17.79 17.65 -5.82
N GLU A 24 16.62 17.91 -5.24
CA GLU A 24 15.84 16.90 -4.53
C GLU A 24 15.31 15.82 -5.48
N ASN A 25 14.78 16.18 -6.65
CA ASN A 25 14.41 15.21 -7.69
C ASN A 25 15.61 14.42 -8.24
N ARG A 26 16.84 14.94 -8.15
CA ARG A 26 18.06 14.20 -8.53
C ARG A 26 18.53 13.22 -7.44
N ARG A 27 18.34 13.51 -6.15
CA ARG A 27 18.75 12.60 -5.06
C ARG A 27 17.89 11.33 -5.01
N TYR A 28 16.60 11.43 -5.28
CA TYR A 28 15.74 10.24 -5.40
C TYR A 28 15.89 9.52 -6.75
N GLY A 29 16.42 10.17 -7.79
CA GLY A 29 16.71 9.57 -9.10
C GLY A 29 18.05 8.83 -9.19
N HIS A 30 18.96 8.96 -8.22
CA HIS A 30 20.27 8.28 -8.27
C HIS A 30 20.24 6.85 -7.72
N LEU A 31 19.27 6.48 -6.88
CA LEU A 31 19.06 5.10 -6.44
C LEU A 31 18.45 4.22 -7.56
N ALA A 32 17.89 4.83 -8.59
CA ALA A 32 17.20 4.14 -9.70
C ALA A 32 18.09 3.82 -10.90
N LYS A 33 19.38 4.21 -10.92
CA LYS A 33 20.21 4.14 -12.14
C LYS A 33 21.06 2.89 -12.33
N GLU A 34 21.13 2.00 -11.36
CA GLU A 34 22.03 0.83 -11.46
C GLU A 34 21.37 -0.55 -11.35
N ARG A 35 20.05 -0.66 -11.27
CA ARG A 35 19.40 -1.97 -11.14
C ARG A 35 18.29 -2.18 -12.15
N GLY A 36 18.56 -3.13 -13.03
CA GLY A 36 17.68 -4.04 -13.78
C GLY A 36 16.34 -3.50 -14.31
N VAL A 37 16.22 -3.67 -15.59
CA VAL A 37 15.02 -3.53 -16.41
C VAL A 37 13.85 -4.33 -15.80
N TRP A 38 12.84 -3.64 -15.27
CA TRP A 38 11.68 -4.28 -14.63
C TRP A 38 10.45 -4.37 -15.52
N TYR A 39 10.41 -3.67 -16.62
CA TYR A 39 9.25 -3.67 -17.52
C TYR A 39 9.55 -2.86 -18.78
N HIS A 40 10.00 -3.51 -19.84
CA HIS A 40 10.29 -2.91 -21.13
C HIS A 40 9.46 -3.42 -22.30
N ARG A 41 8.39 -4.17 -22.08
CA ARG A 41 7.38 -4.31 -23.12
C ARG A 41 6.26 -3.32 -22.89
N THR A 42 6.54 -2.05 -23.24
CA THR A 42 5.48 -1.13 -23.64
C THR A 42 4.62 -1.82 -24.68
N ALA A 43 3.31 -1.59 -24.56
CA ALA A 43 2.35 -1.91 -25.61
C ALA A 43 2.67 -1.09 -26.88
N GLU A 44 3.78 -1.38 -27.52
CA GLU A 44 4.07 -1.05 -28.91
C GLU A 44 3.67 -2.27 -29.75
N ASN A 45 2.74 -2.01 -30.65
CA ASN A 45 2.22 -2.91 -31.69
C ASN A 45 0.90 -3.64 -31.41
N HIS A 46 -0.17 -2.86 -31.22
CA HIS A 46 -1.43 -3.21 -31.85
C HIS A 46 -1.94 -2.08 -32.74
N SER A 47 -1.05 -1.58 -33.57
CA SER A 47 -1.38 -0.75 -34.74
C SER A 47 -0.68 -1.36 -35.94
N THR A 48 -1.21 -2.47 -36.42
CA THR A 48 -0.84 -2.99 -37.73
C THR A 48 -2.09 -3.22 -38.56
N ASN A 49 -2.14 -2.39 -39.62
CA ASN A 49 -2.75 -2.68 -40.91
C ASN A 49 -4.20 -3.20 -40.92
N ALA A 50 -5.12 -2.25 -40.99
CA ALA A 50 -6.40 -2.44 -41.63
C ALA A 50 -6.16 -2.74 -43.13
N LYS A 51 -6.09 -4.02 -43.47
CA LYS A 51 -6.47 -4.54 -44.81
C LYS A 51 -7.24 -5.83 -44.58
N GLY A 52 -8.55 -5.72 -44.75
CA GLY A 52 -9.46 -6.73 -45.20
C GLY A 52 -9.39 -8.12 -44.55
N ASP A 53 -9.85 -8.24 -43.32
CA ASP A 53 -10.43 -9.49 -42.85
C ASP A 53 -11.52 -9.14 -41.79
N SER A 54 -12.77 -9.43 -42.08
CA SER A 54 -13.90 -9.25 -41.17
C SER A 54 -13.88 -10.34 -40.10
N ARG A 55 -12.84 -10.37 -39.26
CA ARG A 55 -12.87 -11.07 -37.99
C ARG A 55 -13.70 -10.23 -37.04
N MET A 56 -14.87 -10.74 -36.66
CA MET A 56 -15.65 -10.19 -35.57
C MET A 56 -14.68 -9.89 -34.40
N ALA A 57 -14.55 -8.61 -34.02
CA ALA A 57 -13.72 -8.23 -32.91
C ALA A 57 -14.23 -8.99 -31.67
N LYS A 58 -13.39 -9.86 -31.10
CA LYS A 58 -13.73 -10.62 -29.92
C LYS A 58 -14.11 -9.61 -28.82
N GLU A 59 -15.33 -9.69 -28.35
CA GLU A 59 -15.79 -8.87 -27.23
C GLU A 59 -14.98 -9.21 -25.98
N LEU A 60 -14.38 -8.18 -25.34
CA LEU A 60 -13.55 -8.38 -24.16
C LEU A 60 -14.42 -8.76 -22.97
N THR A 61 -13.97 -9.69 -22.15
CA THR A 61 -14.62 -10.03 -20.89
C THR A 61 -14.54 -8.88 -19.89
N ALA A 62 -15.34 -8.92 -18.83
CA ALA A 62 -15.27 -7.94 -17.75
C ALA A 62 -13.88 -7.95 -17.06
N GLY A 63 -13.26 -9.13 -16.93
CA GLY A 63 -11.92 -9.29 -16.40
C GLY A 63 -10.83 -8.67 -17.28
N GLU A 64 -10.93 -8.87 -18.62
CA GLU A 64 -10.04 -8.26 -19.61
C GLU A 64 -10.22 -6.73 -19.67
N LEU A 65 -11.46 -6.21 -19.53
CA LEU A 65 -11.74 -4.77 -19.45
C LEU A 65 -11.16 -4.14 -18.18
N ALA A 66 -11.30 -4.80 -17.03
CA ALA A 66 -10.72 -4.36 -15.77
C ALA A 66 -9.19 -4.33 -15.85
N GLU A 67 -8.54 -5.36 -16.43
CA GLU A 67 -7.10 -5.41 -16.68
C GLU A 67 -6.66 -4.28 -17.61
N ARG A 68 -7.34 -4.10 -18.74
CA ARG A 68 -7.06 -3.01 -19.69
C ARG A 68 -7.16 -1.64 -19.04
N SER A 69 -8.16 -1.43 -18.17
CA SER A 69 -8.35 -0.15 -17.48
C SER A 69 -7.15 0.24 -16.62
N LEU A 70 -6.45 -0.73 -15.99
CA LEU A 70 -5.25 -0.50 -15.18
C LEU A 70 -4.11 0.10 -16.00
N ILE A 71 -3.87 -0.44 -17.20
CA ILE A 71 -2.74 -0.02 -18.06
C ILE A 71 -3.08 1.12 -19.02
N THR A 72 -4.34 1.57 -19.04
CA THR A 72 -4.78 2.71 -19.85
C THR A 72 -5.25 3.87 -18.96
N LYS A 73 -6.50 3.86 -18.54
CA LYS A 73 -7.13 4.93 -17.76
C LYS A 73 -6.43 5.18 -16.42
N TYR A 74 -6.10 4.10 -15.69
CA TYR A 74 -5.48 4.16 -14.37
C TYR A 74 -3.96 3.95 -14.39
N ARG A 75 -3.34 4.02 -15.58
CA ARG A 75 -1.91 3.78 -15.74
C ARG A 75 -1.05 4.66 -14.83
N LYS A 76 -1.34 5.96 -14.74
CA LYS A 76 -0.55 6.92 -13.95
C LYS A 76 -0.84 6.84 -12.46
N THR A 77 -2.08 6.59 -12.09
CA THR A 77 -2.57 6.72 -10.71
C THR A 77 -2.53 5.41 -9.94
N ILE A 78 -2.67 4.27 -10.62
CA ILE A 78 -2.59 2.95 -10.01
C ILE A 78 -1.35 2.20 -10.51
N TRP A 79 -1.28 1.86 -11.80
CA TRP A 79 -0.28 0.95 -12.32
C TRP A 79 1.16 1.43 -12.11
N ASN A 80 1.49 2.64 -12.55
CA ASN A 80 2.84 3.18 -12.40
C ASN A 80 3.24 3.38 -10.93
N ARG A 81 2.28 3.64 -10.03
CA ARG A 81 2.54 3.73 -8.59
C ARG A 81 2.81 2.37 -7.98
N LEU A 82 2.03 1.35 -8.35
CA LEU A 82 2.30 -0.02 -7.92
C LEU A 82 3.68 -0.48 -8.37
N ILE A 83 4.00 -0.34 -9.65
CA ILE A 83 5.34 -0.69 -10.19
C ILE A 83 6.44 0.12 -9.50
N GLY A 84 6.22 1.43 -9.29
CA GLY A 84 7.16 2.27 -8.54
C GLY A 84 7.41 1.75 -7.14
N GLY A 85 6.35 1.44 -6.39
CA GLY A 85 6.46 0.87 -5.05
C GLY A 85 7.16 -0.49 -5.03
N CYS A 86 6.84 -1.38 -5.98
CA CYS A 86 7.52 -2.67 -6.08
C CYS A 86 9.02 -2.51 -6.34
N LYS A 87 9.42 -1.53 -7.14
CA LYS A 87 10.85 -1.24 -7.44
C LYS A 87 11.56 -0.55 -6.29
N ASP A 88 10.99 0.56 -5.80
CA ASP A 88 11.62 1.42 -4.80
C ASP A 88 11.88 0.68 -3.48
N TYR A 89 11.02 -0.28 -3.14
CA TYR A 89 11.10 -1.07 -1.91
C TYR A 89 11.50 -2.52 -2.15
N GLU A 90 11.85 -2.92 -3.38
CA GLU A 90 12.27 -4.29 -3.73
C GLU A 90 11.28 -5.35 -3.21
N LEU A 91 9.98 -5.14 -3.47
CA LEU A 91 8.92 -5.98 -2.89
C LEU A 91 8.87 -7.38 -3.50
N ILE A 92 9.21 -7.50 -4.78
CA ILE A 92 9.12 -8.75 -5.55
C ILE A 92 10.48 -9.06 -6.15
N GLN A 93 10.94 -10.29 -5.98
CA GLN A 93 12.19 -10.79 -6.50
C GLN A 93 11.95 -11.97 -7.46
N PRO A 94 12.91 -12.30 -8.34
CA PRO A 94 12.84 -13.51 -9.17
C PRO A 94 12.62 -14.77 -8.32
N ASN A 95 11.73 -15.64 -8.78
CA ASN A 95 11.35 -16.90 -8.15
C ASN A 95 10.59 -16.77 -6.82
N ASP A 96 10.12 -15.58 -6.45
CA ASP A 96 9.18 -15.44 -5.34
C ASP A 96 7.90 -16.22 -5.62
N ARG A 97 7.33 -16.81 -4.58
CA ARG A 97 5.96 -17.34 -4.57
C ARG A 97 5.14 -16.55 -3.55
N ILE A 98 4.18 -15.78 -4.06
CA ILE A 98 3.50 -14.73 -3.30
C ILE A 98 2.04 -15.09 -3.11
N ALA A 99 1.59 -15.17 -1.86
CA ALA A 99 0.17 -15.30 -1.53
C ALA A 99 -0.49 -13.92 -1.44
N VAL A 100 -1.36 -13.58 -2.37
CA VAL A 100 -2.21 -12.39 -2.32
C VAL A 100 -3.41 -12.67 -1.43
N CYS A 101 -3.50 -11.96 -0.30
CA CYS A 101 -4.55 -12.13 0.68
C CYS A 101 -5.79 -11.29 0.31
N ILE A 102 -6.88 -11.97 -0.02
CA ILE A 102 -8.13 -11.35 -0.46
C ILE A 102 -9.14 -11.36 0.69
N SER A 103 -9.59 -10.17 1.10
CA SER A 103 -10.61 -9.98 2.15
C SER A 103 -12.02 -9.72 1.59
N GLY A 104 -12.16 -9.62 0.27
CA GLY A 104 -13.40 -9.20 -0.40
C GLY A 104 -13.60 -7.68 -0.49
N GLY A 105 -12.74 -6.89 0.16
CA GLY A 105 -12.73 -5.43 0.03
C GLY A 105 -12.07 -4.94 -1.26
N LYS A 106 -12.34 -3.69 -1.62
CA LYS A 106 -11.86 -3.01 -2.83
C LYS A 106 -10.35 -3.12 -3.05
N ASP A 107 -9.59 -2.94 -1.96
CA ASP A 107 -8.13 -2.86 -2.00
C ASP A 107 -7.51 -4.22 -2.32
N SER A 108 -8.00 -5.28 -1.69
CA SER A 108 -7.52 -6.64 -1.91
C SER A 108 -7.88 -7.18 -3.30
N MET A 109 -9.05 -6.83 -3.83
CA MET A 109 -9.46 -7.22 -5.18
C MET A 109 -8.66 -6.48 -6.25
N LEU A 110 -8.42 -5.17 -6.07
CA LEU A 110 -7.52 -4.43 -6.96
C LEU A 110 -6.09 -5.01 -6.91
N LEU A 111 -5.56 -5.27 -5.70
CA LEU A 111 -4.25 -5.88 -5.54
C LEU A 111 -4.15 -7.19 -6.32
N ALA A 112 -5.14 -8.08 -6.17
CA ALA A 112 -5.17 -9.37 -6.86
C ALA A 112 -5.13 -9.21 -8.39
N LYS A 113 -5.93 -8.29 -8.94
CA LYS A 113 -5.93 -8.01 -10.37
C LYS A 113 -4.62 -7.41 -10.87
N CYS A 114 -4.02 -6.50 -10.10
CA CYS A 114 -2.71 -5.94 -10.39
C CYS A 114 -1.61 -7.01 -10.37
N MET A 115 -1.61 -7.90 -9.38
CA MET A 115 -0.61 -8.97 -9.26
C MET A 115 -0.75 -10.01 -10.38
N GLN A 116 -1.99 -10.32 -10.80
CA GLN A 116 -2.26 -11.18 -11.95
C GLN A 116 -1.66 -10.59 -13.23
N HIS A 117 -1.90 -9.30 -13.48
CA HIS A 117 -1.33 -8.63 -14.64
C HIS A 117 0.20 -8.56 -14.57
N LEU A 118 0.74 -8.25 -13.39
CA LEU A 118 2.18 -8.17 -13.17
C LEU A 118 2.87 -9.51 -13.41
N GLN A 119 2.33 -10.62 -12.89
CA GLN A 119 2.85 -11.96 -13.11
C GLN A 119 2.90 -12.31 -14.61
N LYS A 120 1.84 -11.98 -15.36
CA LYS A 120 1.72 -12.29 -16.77
C LYS A 120 2.74 -11.55 -17.65
N TYR A 121 3.15 -10.34 -17.27
CA TYR A 121 3.97 -9.45 -18.08
C TYR A 121 5.29 -9.03 -17.42
N SER A 122 5.71 -9.72 -16.36
CA SER A 122 6.99 -9.49 -15.70
C SER A 122 8.16 -9.96 -16.55
N ASP A 123 9.29 -9.26 -16.46
CA ASP A 123 10.55 -9.63 -17.13
C ASP A 123 11.27 -10.79 -16.42
N PHE A 124 10.82 -11.19 -15.25
CA PHE A 124 11.36 -12.32 -14.49
C PHE A 124 10.23 -13.19 -13.93
N PRO A 125 10.47 -14.48 -13.73
CA PRO A 125 9.47 -15.40 -13.22
C PRO A 125 9.20 -15.18 -11.74
N PHE A 126 7.93 -15.18 -11.34
CA PHE A 126 7.44 -15.36 -9.98
C PHE A 126 6.03 -15.94 -10.01
N GLU A 127 5.61 -16.53 -8.91
CA GLU A 127 4.31 -17.18 -8.80
C GLU A 127 3.38 -16.42 -7.88
N VAL A 128 2.07 -16.49 -8.12
CA VAL A 128 1.03 -15.85 -7.33
C VAL A 128 -0.06 -16.85 -6.98
N GLU A 129 -0.34 -16.97 -5.67
CA GLU A 129 -1.49 -17.68 -5.13
C GLU A 129 -2.52 -16.64 -4.62
N TYR A 130 -3.82 -16.91 -4.81
CA TYR A 130 -4.89 -16.00 -4.43
C TYR A 130 -5.68 -16.60 -3.27
N LEU A 131 -5.41 -16.14 -2.05
CA LEU A 131 -5.98 -16.70 -0.84
C LEU A 131 -7.13 -15.87 -0.29
N VAL A 132 -8.27 -16.53 -0.12
CA VAL A 132 -9.42 -16.00 0.63
C VAL A 132 -9.56 -16.82 1.90
N MET A 133 -9.35 -16.18 3.03
CA MET A 133 -9.66 -16.80 4.32
C MET A 133 -11.13 -16.51 4.67
N ASP A 134 -11.92 -17.55 4.82
CA ASP A 134 -13.28 -17.46 5.30
C ASP A 134 -13.31 -17.63 6.83
N PRO A 135 -13.53 -16.56 7.61
CA PRO A 135 -13.62 -16.64 9.06
C PRO A 135 -15.03 -17.02 9.56
N GLY A 136 -15.94 -17.41 8.67
CA GLY A 136 -17.35 -17.66 8.90
C GLY A 136 -18.23 -16.57 8.27
N TYR A 137 -17.98 -16.20 7.03
CA TYR A 137 -18.79 -15.23 6.30
C TYR A 137 -20.26 -15.65 6.20
N SER A 138 -21.16 -14.66 6.17
CA SER A 138 -22.53 -14.92 5.77
C SER A 138 -22.57 -15.35 4.30
N PRO A 139 -23.55 -16.21 3.90
CA PRO A 139 -23.65 -16.67 2.51
C PRO A 139 -23.65 -15.53 1.47
N PRO A 140 -24.34 -14.39 1.68
CA PRO A 140 -24.29 -13.28 0.73
C PRO A 140 -22.88 -12.64 0.60
N ASN A 141 -22.14 -12.56 1.71
CA ASN A 141 -20.78 -11.99 1.71
C ASN A 141 -19.81 -12.92 0.95
N ARG A 142 -19.90 -14.22 1.19
CA ARG A 142 -19.11 -15.22 0.47
C ARG A 142 -19.41 -15.20 -1.03
N GLU A 143 -20.71 -15.23 -1.40
CA GLU A 143 -21.14 -15.16 -2.79
C GLU A 143 -20.62 -13.90 -3.51
N LEU A 144 -20.62 -12.74 -2.84
CA LEU A 144 -20.10 -11.50 -3.41
C LEU A 144 -18.58 -11.58 -3.69
N ILE A 145 -17.81 -12.21 -2.79
CA ILE A 145 -16.37 -12.44 -3.00
C ILE A 145 -16.15 -13.33 -4.22
N GLU A 146 -16.86 -14.44 -4.31
CA GLU A 146 -16.76 -15.40 -5.40
C GLU A 146 -17.22 -14.78 -6.74
N GLN A 147 -18.29 -13.99 -6.73
CA GLN A 147 -18.77 -13.28 -7.91
C GLN A 147 -17.74 -12.27 -8.43
N ASN A 148 -17.14 -11.48 -7.54
CA ASN A 148 -16.07 -10.56 -7.91
C ASN A 148 -14.84 -11.32 -8.47
N ALA A 149 -14.49 -12.44 -7.88
CA ALA A 149 -13.39 -13.26 -8.36
C ALA A 149 -13.68 -13.83 -9.77
N ARG A 150 -14.89 -14.33 -10.01
CA ARG A 150 -15.35 -14.78 -11.34
C ARG A 150 -15.31 -13.62 -12.34
N THR A 151 -15.85 -12.46 -11.98
CA THR A 151 -15.87 -11.27 -12.86
C THR A 151 -14.47 -10.78 -13.22
N LEU A 152 -13.54 -10.81 -12.26
CA LEU A 152 -12.14 -10.41 -12.46
C LEU A 152 -11.25 -11.55 -13.00
N GLU A 153 -11.80 -12.75 -13.19
CA GLU A 153 -11.05 -13.94 -13.64
C GLU A 153 -9.85 -14.27 -12.73
N LEU A 154 -10.08 -14.17 -11.40
CA LEU A 154 -9.08 -14.49 -10.40
C LEU A 154 -9.23 -15.93 -9.91
N PRO A 155 -8.20 -16.79 -10.00
CA PRO A 155 -8.25 -18.17 -9.54
C PRO A 155 -8.09 -18.24 -8.02
N ILE A 156 -9.13 -17.84 -7.26
CA ILE A 156 -9.09 -17.80 -5.82
C ILE A 156 -9.13 -19.20 -5.20
N ARG A 157 -8.42 -19.35 -4.07
CA ARG A 157 -8.50 -20.49 -3.15
C ARG A 157 -9.11 -20.03 -1.86
N ILE A 158 -10.26 -20.57 -1.51
CA ILE A 158 -10.95 -20.28 -0.25
C ILE A 158 -10.61 -21.37 0.76
N PHE A 159 -10.20 -20.97 1.97
CA PHE A 159 -10.02 -21.87 3.10
C PHE A 159 -10.77 -21.32 4.32
N GLU A 160 -11.30 -22.24 5.12
CA GLU A 160 -12.11 -21.90 6.29
C GLU A 160 -11.24 -21.78 7.53
N SER A 161 -11.64 -20.91 8.46
CA SER A 161 -11.02 -20.78 9.77
C SER A 161 -12.08 -20.54 10.84
N PRO A 162 -11.91 -21.08 12.06
CA PRO A 162 -12.91 -20.96 13.12
C PRO A 162 -12.83 -19.64 13.88
N ILE A 163 -12.29 -18.58 13.29
CA ILE A 163 -11.94 -17.33 13.99
C ILE A 163 -13.17 -16.70 14.65
N PHE A 164 -14.29 -16.60 13.95
CA PHE A 164 -15.48 -15.97 14.52
C PHE A 164 -16.05 -16.77 15.69
N GLY A 165 -15.97 -18.11 15.66
CA GLY A 165 -16.37 -18.94 16.81
C GLY A 165 -15.46 -18.71 18.01
N VAL A 166 -14.15 -18.69 17.80
CA VAL A 166 -13.17 -18.50 18.89
C VAL A 166 -13.25 -17.11 19.51
N VAL A 167 -13.42 -16.06 18.68
CA VAL A 167 -13.50 -14.68 19.17
C VAL A 167 -14.80 -14.42 19.95
N ASP A 168 -15.90 -15.12 19.60
CA ASP A 168 -17.17 -15.05 20.34
C ASP A 168 -17.08 -15.63 21.76
N GLU A 169 -16.15 -16.57 22.02
CA GLU A 169 -15.98 -17.26 23.30
C GLU A 169 -15.01 -16.53 24.26
N VAL A 170 -14.25 -15.54 23.78
CA VAL A 170 -13.25 -14.84 24.61
C VAL A 170 -13.90 -13.66 25.32
N GLU A 171 -14.06 -13.78 26.63
CA GLU A 171 -14.47 -12.70 27.53
C GLU A 171 -13.26 -11.80 27.86
N GLY A 172 -13.34 -10.51 27.47
CA GLY A 172 -12.33 -9.50 27.81
C GLY A 172 -11.28 -9.26 26.71
N GLY A 173 -10.92 -8.02 26.50
CA GLY A 173 -10.00 -7.56 25.45
C GLY A 173 -10.72 -6.99 24.21
N SER A 174 -9.94 -6.48 23.24
CA SER A 174 -10.50 -6.01 21.96
C SER A 174 -10.70 -7.21 21.00
N PRO A 175 -11.96 -7.61 20.71
CA PRO A 175 -12.25 -8.70 19.77
C PRO A 175 -11.60 -8.50 18.41
N CYS A 176 -11.52 -7.25 17.95
CA CYS A 176 -10.91 -6.92 16.66
C CYS A 176 -9.39 -7.12 16.63
N TYR A 177 -8.69 -6.80 17.71
CA TYR A 177 -7.25 -7.06 17.81
C TYR A 177 -6.97 -8.58 17.76
N LEU A 178 -7.71 -9.37 18.53
CA LEU A 178 -7.56 -10.81 18.52
C LEU A 178 -7.90 -11.40 17.15
N CYS A 179 -9.00 -10.97 16.54
CA CYS A 179 -9.40 -11.39 15.20
C CYS A 179 -8.31 -11.05 14.17
N ALA A 180 -7.79 -9.83 14.17
CA ALA A 180 -6.74 -9.41 13.24
C ALA A 180 -5.44 -10.21 13.41
N ARG A 181 -5.06 -10.52 14.66
CA ARG A 181 -3.89 -11.33 14.98
C ARG A 181 -4.06 -12.78 14.51
N MET A 182 -5.21 -13.39 14.79
CA MET A 182 -5.53 -14.75 14.37
C MET A 182 -5.59 -14.86 12.83
N ARG A 183 -6.28 -13.90 12.17
CA ARG A 183 -6.36 -13.85 10.71
C ARG A 183 -4.98 -13.87 10.08
N ARG A 184 -4.06 -13.08 10.60
CA ARG A 184 -2.68 -13.02 10.11
C ARG A 184 -1.97 -14.37 10.29
N GLY A 185 -2.10 -15.01 11.44
CA GLY A 185 -1.53 -16.33 11.70
C GLY A 185 -2.01 -17.42 10.73
N TYR A 186 -3.32 -17.48 10.49
CA TYR A 186 -3.90 -18.44 9.54
C TYR A 186 -3.44 -18.17 8.09
N LEU A 187 -3.40 -16.90 7.67
CA LEU A 187 -2.92 -16.54 6.33
C LEU A 187 -1.46 -16.93 6.11
N TYR A 188 -0.59 -16.69 7.08
CA TYR A 188 0.80 -17.12 6.99
C TYR A 188 0.94 -18.64 6.93
N LYS A 189 0.20 -19.37 7.79
CA LYS A 189 0.22 -20.83 7.83
C LYS A 189 -0.20 -21.42 6.49
N GLU A 190 -1.29 -20.94 5.91
CA GLU A 190 -1.79 -21.43 4.63
C GLU A 190 -0.85 -21.07 3.48
N ALA A 191 -0.33 -19.84 3.44
CA ALA A 191 0.65 -19.42 2.45
C ALA A 191 1.91 -20.28 2.50
N GLN A 192 2.42 -20.58 3.69
CA GLN A 192 3.60 -21.43 3.90
C GLN A 192 3.34 -22.87 3.45
N ALA A 193 2.15 -23.41 3.73
CA ALA A 193 1.74 -24.74 3.25
C ALA A 193 1.68 -24.86 1.73
N LEU A 194 1.43 -23.73 1.03
CA LEU A 194 1.48 -23.63 -0.42
C LEU A 194 2.89 -23.33 -0.97
N GLY A 195 3.90 -23.30 -0.11
CA GLY A 195 5.28 -23.01 -0.51
C GLY A 195 5.53 -21.53 -0.82
N CYS A 196 4.65 -20.63 -0.40
CA CYS A 196 4.88 -19.19 -0.57
C CYS A 196 5.97 -18.71 0.41
N ASN A 197 6.81 -17.78 -0.04
CA ASN A 197 7.77 -17.07 0.79
C ASN A 197 7.31 -15.64 1.14
N LYS A 198 6.20 -15.17 0.53
CA LYS A 198 5.65 -13.84 0.79
C LYS A 198 4.13 -13.87 0.90
N ILE A 199 3.59 -12.96 1.74
CA ILE A 199 2.18 -12.58 1.68
C ILE A 199 2.05 -11.13 1.23
N ALA A 200 1.10 -10.85 0.33
CA ALA A 200 0.79 -9.51 -0.15
C ALA A 200 -0.54 -9.02 0.41
N LEU A 201 -0.53 -7.86 1.06
CA LEU A 201 -1.70 -7.23 1.66
C LEU A 201 -2.08 -5.95 0.92
N GLY A 202 -3.38 -5.66 0.84
CA GLY A 202 -3.96 -4.53 0.12
C GLY A 202 -3.83 -3.16 0.80
N HIS A 203 -2.89 -2.98 1.75
CA HIS A 203 -2.67 -1.68 2.36
C HIS A 203 -2.14 -0.68 1.34
N HIS A 204 -2.67 0.53 1.40
CA HIS A 204 -2.43 1.58 0.41
C HIS A 204 -1.88 2.86 1.04
N PHE A 205 -1.61 3.89 0.23
CA PHE A 205 -1.00 5.15 0.67
C PHE A 205 -1.72 5.81 1.86
N ASN A 206 -3.05 5.81 1.86
CA ASN A 206 -3.82 6.44 2.94
C ASN A 206 -3.65 5.70 4.26
N ASP A 207 -3.62 4.34 4.25
CA ASP A 207 -3.35 3.56 5.47
C ASP A 207 -2.01 3.93 6.10
N VAL A 208 -0.99 4.18 5.27
CA VAL A 208 0.36 4.55 5.73
C VAL A 208 0.34 5.87 6.46
N ILE A 209 -0.26 6.91 5.88
CA ILE A 209 -0.29 8.26 6.48
C ILE A 209 -1.21 8.31 7.71
N GLU A 210 -2.32 7.60 7.68
CA GLU A 210 -3.24 7.46 8.83
C GLU A 210 -2.52 6.76 9.99
N THR A 211 -1.84 5.63 9.73
CA THR A 211 -1.05 4.91 10.76
C THR A 211 0.07 5.78 11.32
N THR A 212 0.73 6.59 10.50
CA THR A 212 1.77 7.52 10.97
C THR A 212 1.19 8.51 11.97
N LEU A 213 0.08 9.17 11.64
CA LEU A 213 -0.57 10.13 12.54
C LEU A 213 -1.13 9.46 13.80
N MET A 214 -1.75 8.27 13.66
CA MET A 214 -2.22 7.51 14.83
C MET A 214 -1.07 7.20 15.80
N SER A 215 0.08 6.78 15.28
CA SER A 215 1.24 6.48 16.11
C SER A 215 1.76 7.72 16.86
N MET A 216 1.74 8.89 16.20
CA MET A 216 2.17 10.15 16.80
C MET A 216 1.16 10.65 17.85
N LEU A 217 -0.14 10.67 17.52
CA LEU A 217 -1.17 11.35 18.32
C LEU A 217 -1.75 10.49 19.45
N TYR A 218 -1.77 9.15 19.25
CA TYR A 218 -2.30 8.21 20.24
C TYR A 218 -1.24 7.30 20.85
N GLY A 219 -0.16 7.01 20.10
CA GLY A 219 0.90 6.10 20.55
C GLY A 219 2.14 6.79 21.12
N ALA A 220 2.22 8.14 21.09
CA ALA A 220 3.40 8.92 21.50
C ALA A 220 4.72 8.43 20.84
N GLU A 221 4.64 7.92 19.61
CA GLU A 221 5.75 7.32 18.89
C GLU A 221 5.75 7.72 17.41
N ILE A 222 6.92 8.06 16.86
CA ILE A 222 7.05 8.35 15.43
C ILE A 222 7.40 7.05 14.70
N LYS A 223 6.37 6.35 14.26
CA LYS A 223 6.51 5.14 13.43
C LYS A 223 5.46 5.11 12.31
N THR A 224 5.70 4.29 11.31
CA THR A 224 4.79 4.08 10.18
C THR A 224 4.64 2.62 9.83
N MET A 225 3.74 2.33 8.92
CA MET A 225 3.59 1.02 8.31
C MET A 225 4.70 0.83 7.26
N LEU A 226 5.55 -0.17 7.43
CA LEU A 226 6.63 -0.45 6.46
C LEU A 226 6.08 -1.08 5.17
N PRO A 227 6.68 -0.79 3.99
CA PRO A 227 6.28 -1.40 2.71
C PRO A 227 6.53 -2.90 2.65
N LYS A 228 7.53 -3.41 3.37
CA LYS A 228 7.80 -4.84 3.59
C LYS A 228 8.39 -5.08 4.97
N LEU A 229 8.20 -6.28 5.47
CA LEU A 229 8.81 -6.72 6.75
C LEU A 229 8.92 -8.25 6.80
N HIS A 230 9.95 -8.73 7.46
CA HIS A 230 10.08 -10.15 7.79
C HIS A 230 9.07 -10.55 8.86
N SER A 231 8.55 -11.76 8.77
CA SER A 231 7.70 -12.31 9.82
C SER A 231 8.55 -12.79 10.99
N THR A 232 8.23 -12.34 12.19
CA THR A 232 8.90 -12.80 13.42
C THR A 232 8.48 -14.21 13.82
N ASN A 233 7.25 -14.62 13.46
CA ASN A 233 6.66 -15.90 13.88
C ASN A 233 6.71 -16.99 12.79
N PHE A 234 6.98 -16.62 11.53
CA PHE A 234 7.00 -17.52 10.38
C PHE A 234 8.33 -17.35 9.65
N THR A 235 9.30 -18.16 10.02
CA THR A 235 10.66 -18.10 9.46
C THR A 235 10.64 -18.20 7.94
N GLY A 236 11.40 -17.33 7.26
CA GLY A 236 11.49 -17.28 5.81
C GLY A 236 10.31 -16.61 5.09
N MET A 237 9.34 -16.09 5.84
CA MET A 237 8.18 -15.38 5.28
C MET A 237 8.35 -13.86 5.38
N GLU A 238 7.99 -13.16 4.31
CA GLU A 238 7.87 -11.70 4.27
C GLU A 238 6.41 -11.25 4.05
N LEU A 239 6.08 -10.10 4.61
CA LEU A 239 4.87 -9.36 4.27
C LEU A 239 5.23 -8.21 3.34
N ILE A 240 4.49 -8.06 2.24
CA ILE A 240 4.66 -6.97 1.29
C ILE A 240 3.37 -6.19 1.06
N ARG A 241 3.49 -4.92 0.67
CA ARG A 241 2.36 -4.01 0.40
C ARG A 241 2.50 -3.35 -0.97
N PRO A 242 2.13 -4.04 -2.07
CA PRO A 242 2.33 -3.50 -3.42
C PRO A 242 1.54 -2.22 -3.71
N LEU A 243 0.41 -1.98 -3.02
CA LEU A 243 -0.38 -0.75 -3.16
C LEU A 243 0.13 0.43 -2.33
N TYR A 244 1.31 0.34 -1.70
CA TYR A 244 1.87 1.32 -0.76
C TYR A 244 1.88 2.77 -1.27
N LEU A 245 2.03 3.00 -2.56
CA LEU A 245 2.02 4.32 -3.20
C LEU A 245 0.69 4.66 -3.90
N VAL A 246 -0.27 3.73 -3.93
CA VAL A 246 -1.58 3.92 -4.59
C VAL A 246 -2.54 4.61 -3.63
N ARG A 247 -3.29 5.60 -4.11
CA ARG A 247 -4.26 6.35 -3.30
C ARG A 247 -5.61 5.66 -3.25
N GLU A 248 -6.29 5.76 -2.11
CA GLU A 248 -7.62 5.18 -1.91
C GLU A 248 -8.65 5.70 -2.92
N GLU A 249 -8.60 7.00 -3.24
CA GLU A 249 -9.50 7.63 -4.22
C GLU A 249 -9.40 6.99 -5.61
N ASP A 250 -8.19 6.60 -6.02
CA ASP A 250 -7.96 5.92 -7.31
C ASP A 250 -8.50 4.47 -7.28
N ILE A 251 -8.39 3.78 -6.14
CA ILE A 251 -8.93 2.43 -5.93
C ILE A 251 -10.46 2.45 -6.02
N ILE A 252 -11.10 3.39 -5.32
CA ILE A 252 -12.56 3.58 -5.36
C ILE A 252 -13.01 3.87 -6.80
N SER A 253 -12.33 4.81 -7.48
CA SER A 253 -12.64 5.17 -8.86
C SER A 253 -12.51 3.99 -9.82
N TRP A 254 -11.48 3.13 -9.64
CA TRP A 254 -11.30 1.93 -10.45
C TRP A 254 -12.44 0.91 -10.23
N GLY A 255 -12.84 0.70 -8.98
CA GLY A 255 -13.95 -0.19 -8.66
C GLY A 255 -15.27 0.27 -9.28
N GLN A 256 -15.58 1.56 -9.17
CA GLN A 256 -16.78 2.17 -9.77
C GLN A 256 -16.77 2.06 -11.30
N TYR A 257 -15.63 2.36 -11.93
CA TYR A 257 -15.47 2.29 -13.38
C TYR A 257 -15.70 0.87 -13.93
N ASN A 258 -15.33 -0.16 -13.18
CA ASN A 258 -15.52 -1.55 -13.58
C ASN A 258 -16.81 -2.17 -13.01
N HIS A 259 -17.72 -1.35 -12.48
CA HIS A 259 -19.03 -1.75 -11.92
C HIS A 259 -18.93 -2.83 -10.83
N LEU A 260 -17.85 -2.86 -10.07
CA LEU A 260 -17.61 -3.82 -8.99
C LEU A 260 -18.26 -3.35 -7.68
N ARG A 261 -18.81 -4.29 -6.95
CA ARG A 261 -19.32 -4.09 -5.58
C ARG A 261 -18.41 -4.83 -4.62
N PHE A 262 -18.04 -4.23 -3.51
CA PHE A 262 -17.13 -4.82 -2.56
C PHE A 262 -17.76 -4.90 -1.17
N LEU A 263 -17.27 -5.83 -0.38
CA LEU A 263 -17.60 -5.87 1.04
C LEU A 263 -17.09 -4.59 1.71
N GLN A 264 -17.96 -3.90 2.44
CA GLN A 264 -17.57 -2.75 3.25
C GLN A 264 -17.01 -3.20 4.59
N CYS A 265 -17.72 -4.11 5.25
CA CYS A 265 -17.25 -4.82 6.44
C CYS A 265 -17.82 -6.24 6.42
N ALA A 266 -16.94 -7.24 6.56
CA ALA A 266 -17.33 -8.64 6.56
C ALA A 266 -17.44 -9.23 7.98
N CYS A 267 -17.27 -8.41 9.01
CA CYS A 267 -17.21 -8.83 10.39
C CYS A 267 -18.61 -8.77 11.04
N ARG A 268 -19.07 -9.88 11.61
CA ARG A 268 -20.31 -9.93 12.40
C ARG A 268 -20.27 -8.99 13.62
N PHE A 269 -19.07 -8.66 14.10
CA PHE A 269 -18.87 -7.77 15.26
C PHE A 269 -19.10 -6.30 14.92
N THR A 270 -18.86 -5.86 13.70
CA THR A 270 -19.13 -4.49 13.27
C THR A 270 -20.62 -4.20 13.06
N GLU A 271 -21.42 -5.23 12.86
CA GLU A 271 -22.89 -5.09 12.84
C GLU A 271 -23.48 -4.93 14.26
N ARG A 272 -22.75 -5.36 15.30
CA ARG A 272 -23.22 -5.39 16.71
C ARG A 272 -22.63 -4.29 17.59
N THR A 273 -21.52 -3.68 17.23
CA THR A 273 -20.84 -2.67 18.05
C THR A 273 -20.58 -1.40 17.26
N GLU A 274 -21.27 -0.35 17.64
CA GLU A 274 -20.90 1.01 17.27
C GLU A 274 -19.53 1.31 17.89
N SER A 275 -18.54 1.50 17.04
CA SER A 275 -17.21 2.03 17.32
C SER A 275 -16.24 1.19 18.17
N HIS A 276 -15.31 0.50 17.51
CA HIS A 276 -14.01 0.19 18.13
C HIS A 276 -13.13 1.45 18.14
N GLU A 277 -12.38 1.67 19.22
CA GLU A 277 -11.51 2.84 19.40
C GLU A 277 -10.51 3.01 18.23
N GLU A 278 -9.94 1.91 17.70
CA GLU A 278 -9.01 1.97 16.55
C GLU A 278 -9.69 2.42 15.26
N ASP A 279 -10.93 1.99 14.99
CA ASP A 279 -11.70 2.43 13.83
C ASP A 279 -12.15 3.89 13.99
N SER A 280 -12.41 4.32 15.23
CA SER A 280 -12.69 5.71 15.58
C SER A 280 -11.45 6.58 15.34
N ALA A 281 -10.30 6.19 15.90
CA ALA A 281 -9.04 6.91 15.73
C ALA A 281 -8.62 7.01 14.25
N ARG A 282 -8.74 5.93 13.49
CA ARG A 282 -8.45 5.96 12.04
C ARG A 282 -9.40 6.89 11.29
N ARG A 283 -10.69 6.90 11.62
CA ARG A 283 -11.68 7.80 11.04
C ARG A 283 -11.36 9.26 11.36
N GLU A 284 -10.95 9.54 12.59
CA GLU A 284 -10.51 10.87 13.01
C GLU A 284 -9.27 11.34 12.23
N MET A 285 -8.27 10.46 12.05
CA MET A 285 -7.09 10.79 11.23
C MET A 285 -7.46 11.07 9.78
N LYS A 286 -8.37 10.29 9.21
CA LYS A 286 -8.88 10.53 7.85
C LYS A 286 -9.58 11.89 7.73
N GLN A 287 -10.38 12.27 8.71
CA GLN A 287 -11.04 13.59 8.77
C GLN A 287 -10.03 14.72 8.95
N LEU A 288 -9.06 14.57 9.86
CA LEU A 288 -7.99 15.54 10.09
C LEU A 288 -7.17 15.79 8.81
N ILE A 289 -6.75 14.73 8.13
CA ILE A 289 -6.02 14.84 6.86
C ILE A 289 -6.88 15.58 5.81
N ALA A 290 -8.16 15.23 5.69
CA ALA A 290 -9.07 15.87 4.74
C ALA A 290 -9.24 17.37 5.04
N GLU A 291 -9.37 17.75 6.31
CA GLU A 291 -9.44 19.15 6.74
C GLU A 291 -8.16 19.92 6.41
N MET A 292 -7.01 19.37 6.80
CA MET A 292 -5.72 19.99 6.51
C MET A 292 -5.45 20.13 5.00
N LYS A 293 -5.95 19.21 4.17
CA LYS A 293 -5.83 19.30 2.69
C LYS A 293 -6.58 20.49 2.10
N ARG A 294 -7.60 21.03 2.77
CA ARG A 294 -8.29 22.25 2.31
C ARG A 294 -7.36 23.47 2.34
N HIS A 295 -6.44 23.51 3.29
CA HIS A 295 -5.48 24.60 3.46
C HIS A 295 -4.15 24.33 2.74
N ASN A 296 -3.71 23.08 2.72
CA ASN A 296 -2.45 22.67 2.08
C ASN A 296 -2.65 21.38 1.28
N LYS A 297 -2.71 21.50 -0.04
CA LYS A 297 -2.93 20.36 -0.97
C LYS A 297 -1.87 19.26 -0.87
N ASN A 298 -0.71 19.56 -0.29
CA ASN A 298 0.42 18.64 -0.18
C ASN A 298 0.53 17.97 1.18
N VAL A 299 -0.41 18.16 2.09
CA VAL A 299 -0.34 17.67 3.47
C VAL A 299 -0.14 16.16 3.53
N ASP A 300 -0.89 15.42 2.76
CA ASP A 300 -0.82 13.96 2.70
C ASP A 300 0.56 13.45 2.23
N ILE A 301 1.08 14.03 1.15
CA ILE A 301 2.42 13.67 0.67
C ILE A 301 3.53 14.15 1.61
N ASN A 302 3.32 15.22 2.34
CA ASN A 302 4.28 15.70 3.35
C ASN A 302 4.33 14.75 4.56
N ILE A 303 3.19 14.27 5.05
CA ILE A 303 3.13 13.24 6.10
C ILE A 303 3.88 11.98 5.64
N PHE A 304 3.58 11.50 4.44
CA PHE A 304 4.26 10.34 3.86
C PHE A 304 5.78 10.53 3.78
N ARG A 305 6.23 11.66 3.24
CA ARG A 305 7.64 11.96 3.05
C ARG A 305 8.40 12.21 4.34
N SER A 306 7.75 12.67 5.41
CA SER A 306 8.39 12.89 6.69
C SER A 306 9.03 11.61 7.23
N MET A 307 8.39 10.46 7.01
CA MET A 307 8.91 9.15 7.41
C MET A 307 10.08 8.65 6.56
N HIS A 308 10.29 9.24 5.38
CA HIS A 308 11.45 8.97 4.52
C HIS A 308 12.59 9.97 4.74
N ASN A 309 12.39 10.96 5.60
CA ASN A 309 13.34 12.05 5.82
C ASN A 309 13.40 12.44 7.30
N VAL A 310 13.58 11.43 8.16
CA VAL A 310 13.75 11.62 9.60
C VAL A 310 15.13 12.19 9.87
N ASN A 311 15.20 13.32 10.57
CA ASN A 311 16.46 13.95 10.97
C ASN A 311 16.79 13.62 12.43
N LEU A 312 17.58 12.60 12.64
CA LEU A 312 17.99 12.15 13.97
C LEU A 312 18.88 13.17 14.72
N ALA A 313 19.50 14.11 14.01
CA ALA A 313 20.31 15.15 14.66
C ALA A 313 19.47 16.17 15.46
N THR A 314 18.16 16.23 15.18
CA THR A 314 17.21 17.11 15.88
C THR A 314 16.16 16.33 16.69
N ALA A 315 16.32 15.01 16.80
CA ALA A 315 15.49 14.19 17.67
C ALA A 315 16.01 14.22 19.10
N VAL A 316 15.13 14.44 20.07
CA VAL A 316 15.48 14.44 21.50
C VAL A 316 15.87 13.04 21.97
N GLY A 317 15.21 12.02 21.45
CA GLY A 317 15.55 10.62 21.65
C GLY A 317 15.08 9.77 20.48
N TYR A 318 15.70 8.62 20.28
CA TYR A 318 15.33 7.65 19.24
C TYR A 318 15.75 6.24 19.64
N ARG A 319 15.09 5.23 19.03
CA ARG A 319 15.44 3.82 19.18
C ARG A 319 15.94 3.28 17.85
N LEU A 320 16.88 2.33 17.89
CA LEU A 320 17.42 1.63 16.73
C LEU A 320 17.07 0.13 16.82
N GLY A 321 16.36 -0.37 15.80
CA GLY A 321 16.00 -1.78 15.72
C GLY A 321 14.99 -2.23 16.78
N ASP A 322 15.09 -3.51 17.17
CA ASP A 322 14.22 -4.14 18.16
C ASP A 322 14.77 -3.97 19.60
N ASP A 323 15.90 -3.29 19.77
CA ASP A 323 16.45 -2.97 21.08
C ASP A 323 15.61 -1.87 21.71
N ASP A 324 15.14 -2.11 22.94
CA ASP A 324 14.38 -1.12 23.73
C ASP A 324 15.26 0.04 24.23
N GLU A 325 16.52 0.09 23.82
CA GLU A 325 17.46 1.14 24.23
C GLU A 325 17.08 2.48 23.61
N LEU A 326 16.86 3.46 24.48
CA LEU A 326 16.57 4.84 24.10
C LEU A 326 17.84 5.66 24.01
N HIS A 327 18.26 5.99 22.80
CA HIS A 327 19.37 6.91 22.54
C HIS A 327 18.95 8.36 22.79
N SER A 328 19.75 9.10 23.56
CA SER A 328 19.51 10.51 23.86
C SER A 328 20.34 11.42 22.97
N PHE A 329 19.82 12.62 22.65
CA PHE A 329 20.60 13.64 21.97
C PHE A 329 21.84 14.08 22.76
N LEU A 330 21.84 13.89 24.10
CA LEU A 330 22.95 14.24 24.99
C LEU A 330 24.22 13.42 24.68
N GLU A 331 24.11 12.21 24.13
CA GLU A 331 25.26 11.39 23.73
C GLU A 331 26.15 12.16 22.75
N LYS A 332 25.54 12.70 21.68
CA LYS A 332 26.25 13.51 20.66
C LYS A 332 26.60 14.90 21.12
N TYR A 333 25.81 15.49 22.02
CA TYR A 333 26.03 16.83 22.55
C TYR A 333 27.30 16.85 23.40
N ASN A 334 27.44 15.88 24.31
CA ASN A 334 28.59 15.78 25.23
C ASN A 334 29.88 15.32 24.54
N GLU A 335 29.80 14.60 23.40
CA GLU A 335 30.98 14.25 22.62
C GLU A 335 31.68 15.47 22.02
N LYS A 336 30.95 16.51 21.62
CA LYS A 336 31.52 17.74 21.05
C LYS A 336 32.23 18.62 22.06
N GLU A 337 31.97 18.45 23.36
CA GLU A 337 32.68 19.18 24.42
C GLU A 337 34.05 18.53 24.78
N LYS A 338 34.31 17.30 24.27
CA LYS A 338 35.57 16.56 24.53
C LYS A 338 36.61 16.74 23.41
N MET A 339 36.28 17.48 22.37
CA MET A 339 37.18 17.84 21.24
C MET A 339 37.60 19.31 21.35
#